data_e44abc9fc36736149ccf0f581a8865a0
#
_entry.id   e44abc9fc36736149ccf0f581a8865a0
#
_cell.length_a   1.000
_cell.length_b   1.000
_cell.length_c   1.000
_cell.angle_alpha   90.00
_cell.angle_beta   90.00
_cell.angle_gamma   90.00
#
_symmetry.space_group_name_H-M   'P 1'
#
loop_
_entity.id
_entity.type
_entity.pdbx_description
1 polymer ?
#
loop_
_entity_poly.entity_id
_entity_poly.type
_entity_poly.pdbx_seq_one_letter_code
_entity_poly.pdbx_strand_id
1 'polypeptide(L)'
;LMLILPLFLSGCISVSNKSEAPANLTGGFFRSSDLGSTWSKMNTIFTVGNKKATFDAASVTVMTYDPLDDSAIYLGTQHDGVFYSYDYGGGWSRTLNNKGTINDIIVDQERNCTIFVAVHNAIYKTTDCSRTWEKVYFEPTKDKYIKSLAVSYNNNSVIYAGTSGGSFLR
;
A
#
# COMPACT_ATOMS: atom_id res chain seq x y z
N LEU A 1 15.20 63.62 26.54
CA LEU A 1 14.02 62.88 26.07
C LEU A 1 14.50 61.51 25.57
N MET A 2 14.38 60.48 26.38
CA MET A 2 14.87 59.10 26.11
C MET A 2 13.69 58.29 25.54
N LEU A 3 13.77 57.94 24.27
CA LEU A 3 12.71 57.18 23.55
C LEU A 3 12.93 55.68 23.80
N ILE A 4 12.05 55.07 24.61
CA ILE A 4 12.06 53.61 24.83
C ILE A 4 11.23 52.96 23.74
N LEU A 5 11.90 52.22 22.86
CA LEU A 5 11.28 51.40 21.81
C LEU A 5 10.89 50.03 22.38
N PRO A 6 9.62 49.62 22.35
CA PRO A 6 9.25 48.28 22.81
C PRO A 6 9.64 47.24 21.77
N LEU A 7 10.53 46.30 22.11
CA LEU A 7 10.77 45.09 21.36
C LEU A 7 9.57 44.13 21.53
N PHE A 8 8.80 44.00 20.47
CA PHE A 8 7.82 42.88 20.37
C PHE A 8 8.58 41.60 20.01
N LEU A 9 8.86 40.74 20.97
CA LEU A 9 9.23 39.37 20.73
C LEU A 9 7.97 38.59 20.35
N SER A 10 7.75 38.39 19.03
CA SER A 10 6.78 37.40 18.55
C SER A 10 7.39 36.01 18.67
N GLY A 11 7.27 35.41 19.84
CA GLY A 11 7.58 34.01 20.03
C GLY A 11 6.48 33.14 19.41
N CYS A 12 6.81 32.38 18.35
CA CYS A 12 5.94 31.30 17.92
C CYS A 12 5.85 30.24 19.03
N ILE A 13 4.76 30.22 19.77
CA ILE A 13 4.44 29.12 20.67
C ILE A 13 3.96 27.97 19.78
N SER A 14 4.83 27.03 19.45
CA SER A 14 4.41 25.77 18.88
C SER A 14 3.86 24.91 20.01
N VAL A 15 2.55 24.85 20.17
CA VAL A 15 1.88 23.87 21.02
C VAL A 15 1.98 22.54 20.26
N SER A 16 3.02 21.76 20.56
CA SER A 16 3.11 20.36 20.15
C SER A 16 2.10 19.56 20.97
N ASN A 17 0.87 19.46 20.49
CA ASN A 17 0.00 18.37 20.90
C ASN A 17 0.62 17.10 20.32
N LYS A 18 1.41 16.37 21.10
CA LYS A 18 1.74 14.99 20.79
C LYS A 18 0.41 14.24 20.71
N SER A 19 -0.06 14.01 19.50
CA SER A 19 -1.04 12.98 19.24
C SER A 19 -0.35 11.66 19.59
N GLU A 20 -0.60 11.14 20.77
CA GLU A 20 -0.19 9.78 21.11
C GLU A 20 -0.90 8.86 20.12
N ALA A 21 -0.12 8.12 19.35
CA ALA A 21 -0.67 7.02 18.56
C ALA A 21 -1.47 6.12 19.52
N PRO A 22 -2.69 5.68 19.15
CA PRO A 22 -3.51 4.86 20.04
C PRO A 22 -2.70 3.65 20.50
N ALA A 23 -2.69 3.39 21.81
CA ALA A 23 -1.80 2.46 22.52
C ALA A 23 -1.90 0.98 22.12
N ASN A 24 -2.70 0.63 21.10
CA ASN A 24 -2.90 -0.73 20.57
C ASN A 24 -2.93 -0.75 19.02
N LEU A 25 -1.86 -0.25 18.39
CA LEU A 25 -1.65 -0.45 16.95
C LEU A 25 -1.16 -1.89 16.70
N THR A 26 -2.05 -2.85 16.81
CA THR A 26 -1.86 -4.16 16.21
C THR A 26 -2.08 -4.01 14.71
N GLY A 27 -1.22 -4.50 13.85
CA GLY A 27 -1.20 -4.43 12.38
C GLY A 27 -2.40 -3.87 11.59
N GLY A 28 -2.27 -3.75 10.29
CA GLY A 28 -3.34 -3.31 9.40
C GLY A 28 -3.16 -1.90 8.82
N PHE A 29 -4.25 -1.25 8.47
CA PHE A 29 -4.28 0.05 7.80
C PHE A 29 -4.85 1.14 8.69
N PHE A 30 -4.16 2.30 8.73
CA PHE A 30 -4.58 3.48 9.47
C PHE A 30 -4.63 4.67 8.51
N ARG A 31 -5.66 5.50 8.64
CA ARG A 31 -5.84 6.71 7.84
C ARG A 31 -5.91 7.94 8.74
N SER A 32 -5.21 8.98 8.33
CA SER A 32 -5.36 10.34 8.85
C SER A 32 -6.09 11.21 7.81
N SER A 33 -6.97 12.08 8.26
CA SER A 33 -7.64 13.10 7.44
C SER A 33 -7.22 14.53 7.83
N ASP A 34 -6.22 14.68 8.71
CA ASP A 34 -5.78 15.94 9.29
C ASP A 34 -4.24 16.05 9.32
N LEU A 35 -3.60 15.57 8.24
CA LEU A 35 -2.14 15.59 8.05
C LEU A 35 -1.36 14.90 9.19
N GLY A 36 -1.92 13.82 9.74
CA GLY A 36 -1.25 13.00 10.74
C GLY A 36 -1.53 13.42 12.19
N SER A 37 -2.39 14.42 12.43
CA SER A 37 -2.74 14.84 13.78
C SER A 37 -3.57 13.79 14.52
N THR A 38 -4.47 13.11 13.81
CA THR A 38 -5.23 11.96 14.34
C THR A 38 -5.22 10.79 13.35
N TRP A 39 -5.37 9.57 13.87
CA TRP A 39 -5.34 8.34 13.07
C TRP A 39 -6.54 7.47 13.41
N SER A 40 -7.23 7.01 12.36
CA SER A 40 -8.34 6.08 12.46
C SER A 40 -7.98 4.73 11.86
N LYS A 41 -8.30 3.65 12.57
CA LYS A 41 -8.10 2.29 12.10
C LYS A 41 -9.19 1.93 11.09
N MET A 42 -8.78 1.44 9.90
CA MET A 42 -9.64 1.19 8.75
C MET A 42 -9.44 -0.25 8.23
N ASN A 43 -9.71 -1.25 9.05
CA ASN A 43 -9.37 -2.65 8.79
C ASN A 43 -10.60 -3.56 8.52
N THR A 44 -11.76 -3.00 8.20
CA THR A 44 -12.98 -3.78 7.97
C THR A 44 -12.90 -4.52 6.64
N ILE A 45 -13.11 -5.84 6.66
CA ILE A 45 -13.20 -6.66 5.44
C ILE A 45 -14.67 -6.79 5.05
N PHE A 46 -14.97 -6.64 3.77
CA PHE A 46 -16.30 -6.97 3.24
C PHE A 46 -16.57 -8.47 3.36
N THR A 47 -17.64 -8.83 4.05
CA THR A 47 -18.07 -10.21 4.23
C THR A 47 -19.51 -10.38 3.83
N VAL A 48 -19.86 -11.59 3.37
CA VAL A 48 -21.27 -11.94 3.09
C VAL A 48 -21.95 -12.27 4.42
N GLY A 49 -23.06 -11.63 4.71
CA GLY A 49 -23.83 -11.79 5.96
C GLY A 49 -23.38 -10.82 7.06
N ASN A 50 -23.90 -11.03 8.29
CA ASN A 50 -23.70 -10.11 9.42
C ASN A 50 -22.37 -10.28 10.17
N LYS A 51 -21.39 -10.99 9.61
CA LYS A 51 -20.10 -11.20 10.26
C LYS A 51 -19.17 -10.02 9.95
N LYS A 52 -18.74 -9.30 10.99
CA LYS A 52 -17.64 -8.33 10.88
C LYS A 52 -16.33 -9.11 10.87
N ALA A 53 -15.51 -8.92 9.84
CA ALA A 53 -14.14 -9.42 9.80
C ALA A 53 -13.17 -8.25 9.67
N THR A 54 -11.99 -8.39 10.24
CA THR A 54 -10.92 -7.40 10.18
C THR A 54 -9.59 -8.09 9.86
N PHE A 55 -8.61 -7.32 9.39
CA PHE A 55 -7.25 -7.81 9.18
C PHE A 55 -6.24 -7.20 10.16
N ASP A 56 -6.64 -7.07 11.42
CA ASP A 56 -5.85 -6.47 12.50
C ASP A 56 -4.49 -7.16 12.74
N ALA A 57 -4.37 -8.43 12.39
CA ALA A 57 -3.13 -9.21 12.54
C ALA A 57 -2.26 -9.23 11.27
N ALA A 58 -2.70 -8.60 10.17
CA ALA A 58 -1.96 -8.63 8.91
C ALA A 58 -0.68 -7.78 9.00
N SER A 59 0.44 -8.39 8.61
CA SER A 59 1.72 -7.68 8.46
C SER A 59 1.79 -7.09 7.04
N VAL A 60 1.50 -5.79 6.92
CA VAL A 60 1.57 -5.06 5.65
C VAL A 60 3.01 -4.86 5.23
N THR A 61 3.35 -5.24 4.00
CA THR A 61 4.71 -5.14 3.43
C THR A 61 4.85 -4.00 2.44
N VAL A 62 3.76 -3.68 1.71
CA VAL A 62 3.72 -2.65 0.67
C VAL A 62 2.33 -2.06 0.58
N MET A 63 2.27 -0.78 0.25
CA MET A 63 1.03 -0.07 -0.05
C MET A 63 1.22 0.74 -1.34
N THR A 64 0.20 0.71 -2.19
CA THR A 64 0.11 1.58 -3.37
C THR A 64 -1.33 2.02 -3.60
N TYR A 65 -1.51 3.06 -4.39
CA TYR A 65 -2.83 3.51 -4.86
C TYR A 65 -2.89 3.44 -6.39
N ASP A 66 -4.11 3.48 -6.93
CA ASP A 66 -4.31 3.55 -8.38
C ASP A 66 -4.12 5.01 -8.83
N PRO A 67 -3.20 5.31 -9.75
CA PRO A 67 -2.99 6.67 -10.25
C PRO A 67 -4.18 7.20 -11.06
N LEU A 68 -5.10 6.34 -11.50
CA LEU A 68 -6.30 6.69 -12.26
C LEU A 68 -7.57 6.72 -11.39
N ASP A 69 -7.52 6.22 -10.15
CA ASP A 69 -8.60 6.21 -9.18
C ASP A 69 -8.04 6.36 -7.77
N ASP A 70 -8.04 7.55 -7.24
CA ASP A 70 -7.51 7.88 -5.91
C ASP A 70 -8.25 7.20 -4.74
N SER A 71 -9.46 6.68 -4.98
CA SER A 71 -10.20 5.88 -4.01
C SER A 71 -9.70 4.44 -3.90
N ALA A 72 -8.95 3.97 -4.91
CA ALA A 72 -8.44 2.61 -5.00
C ALA A 72 -7.08 2.46 -4.32
N ILE A 73 -7.03 1.64 -3.27
CA ILE A 73 -5.82 1.37 -2.48
C ILE A 73 -5.56 -0.13 -2.45
N TYR A 74 -4.28 -0.51 -2.57
CA TYR A 74 -3.83 -1.90 -2.52
C TYR A 74 -2.79 -2.07 -1.43
N LEU A 75 -2.94 -3.12 -0.61
CA LEU A 75 -2.00 -3.49 0.45
C LEU A 75 -1.48 -4.91 0.20
N GLY A 76 -0.18 -5.04 0.07
CA GLY A 76 0.47 -6.35 0.10
C GLY A 76 0.80 -6.75 1.54
N THR A 77 0.73 -8.05 1.82
CA THR A 77 1.01 -8.58 3.15
C THR A 77 2.02 -9.72 3.12
N GLN A 78 2.55 -10.05 4.29
CA GLN A 78 3.51 -11.13 4.42
C GLN A 78 2.87 -12.52 4.19
N HIS A 79 1.63 -12.73 4.64
CA HIS A 79 0.99 -14.06 4.62
C HIS A 79 -0.45 -14.06 4.12
N ASP A 80 -1.14 -12.92 4.14
CA ASP A 80 -2.57 -12.82 3.86
C ASP A 80 -2.92 -12.46 2.41
N GLY A 81 -1.92 -12.37 1.52
CA GLY A 81 -2.10 -11.96 0.13
C GLY A 81 -2.24 -10.46 -0.02
N VAL A 82 -3.11 -10.04 -0.93
CA VAL A 82 -3.38 -8.63 -1.24
C VAL A 82 -4.76 -8.24 -0.71
N PHE A 83 -4.83 -7.15 0.07
CA PHE A 83 -6.07 -6.46 0.36
C PHE A 83 -6.23 -5.28 -0.59
N TYR A 84 -7.45 -5.04 -1.06
CA TYR A 84 -7.78 -3.90 -1.90
C TYR A 84 -9.09 -3.23 -1.48
N SER A 85 -9.14 -1.92 -1.64
CA SER A 85 -10.27 -1.07 -1.33
C SER A 85 -10.55 -0.14 -2.51
N TYR A 86 -11.82 0.20 -2.75
CA TYR A 86 -12.27 1.19 -3.73
C TYR A 86 -13.08 2.32 -3.07
N ASP A 87 -12.89 2.54 -1.76
CA ASP A 87 -13.57 3.54 -0.97
C ASP A 87 -12.64 4.22 0.05
N TYR A 88 -11.39 4.52 -0.38
CA TYR A 88 -10.37 5.16 0.46
C TYR A 88 -10.03 4.36 1.74
N GLY A 89 -10.16 3.04 1.70
CA GLY A 89 -9.89 2.16 2.84
C GLY A 89 -11.08 1.99 3.80
N GLY A 90 -12.29 2.42 3.42
CA GLY A 90 -13.50 2.24 4.23
C GLY A 90 -13.90 0.78 4.39
N GLY A 91 -13.68 -0.01 3.34
CA GLY A 91 -13.87 -1.46 3.35
C GLY A 91 -12.90 -2.16 2.42
N TRP A 92 -12.55 -3.40 2.76
CA TRP A 92 -11.52 -4.17 2.08
C TRP A 92 -12.02 -5.50 1.57
N SER A 93 -11.53 -5.90 0.42
CA SER A 93 -11.61 -7.24 -0.13
C SER A 93 -10.23 -7.87 -0.16
N ARG A 94 -10.15 -9.22 -0.24
CA ARG A 94 -8.87 -9.95 -0.21
C ARG A 94 -8.73 -10.86 -1.43
N THR A 95 -7.53 -10.92 -1.99
CA THR A 95 -7.17 -11.76 -3.13
C THR A 95 -5.74 -12.30 -3.01
N LEU A 96 -5.32 -13.18 -3.92
CA LEU A 96 -3.99 -13.83 -3.94
C LEU A 96 -3.60 -14.49 -2.60
N ASN A 97 -4.59 -15.06 -1.89
CA ASN A 97 -4.37 -15.73 -0.62
C ASN A 97 -3.43 -16.94 -0.76
N ASN A 98 -2.63 -17.21 0.27
CA ASN A 98 -1.77 -18.41 0.35
C ASN A 98 -0.74 -18.55 -0.80
N LYS A 99 -0.31 -17.43 -1.40
CA LYS A 99 0.71 -17.43 -2.47
C LYS A 99 2.11 -17.10 -1.96
N GLY A 100 2.25 -16.59 -0.74
CA GLY A 100 3.51 -16.16 -0.14
C GLY A 100 3.54 -14.66 0.14
N THR A 101 4.71 -14.16 0.51
CA THR A 101 4.91 -12.74 0.81
C THR A 101 4.75 -11.89 -0.44
N ILE A 102 3.92 -10.85 -0.35
CA ILE A 102 3.81 -9.81 -1.35
C ILE A 102 4.98 -8.86 -1.17
N ASN A 103 5.86 -8.79 -2.14
CA ASN A 103 7.05 -7.95 -2.07
C ASN A 103 6.84 -6.57 -2.69
N ASP A 104 6.01 -6.49 -3.75
CA ASP A 104 5.70 -5.23 -4.41
C ASP A 104 4.37 -5.31 -5.16
N ILE A 105 3.73 -4.14 -5.34
CA ILE A 105 2.50 -3.97 -6.11
C ILE A 105 2.65 -2.71 -6.96
N ILE A 106 2.42 -2.82 -8.25
CA ILE A 106 2.36 -1.68 -9.15
C ILE A 106 1.06 -1.68 -9.94
N VAL A 107 0.52 -0.47 -10.16
CA VAL A 107 -0.67 -0.24 -10.97
C VAL A 107 -0.25 0.43 -12.27
N ASP A 108 -0.83 -0.02 -13.37
CA ASP A 108 -0.60 0.58 -14.68
C ASP A 108 -1.22 1.99 -14.73
N GLN A 109 -0.42 2.97 -15.15
CA GLN A 109 -0.80 4.38 -15.13
C GLN A 109 -1.74 4.79 -16.29
N GLU A 110 -1.96 3.91 -17.26
CA GLU A 110 -2.77 4.19 -18.44
C GLU A 110 -3.91 3.18 -18.66
N ARG A 111 -3.81 1.99 -18.05
CA ARG A 111 -4.80 0.93 -18.18
C ARG A 111 -5.47 0.64 -16.85
N ASN A 112 -6.71 1.09 -16.72
CA ASN A 112 -7.54 0.81 -15.56
C ASN A 112 -7.52 -0.68 -15.23
N CYS A 113 -7.53 -1.01 -13.94
CA CYS A 113 -7.61 -2.38 -13.45
C CYS A 113 -6.45 -3.30 -13.83
N THR A 114 -5.38 -2.75 -14.43
CA THR A 114 -4.17 -3.52 -14.74
C THR A 114 -3.16 -3.37 -13.61
N ILE A 115 -2.92 -4.45 -12.89
CA ILE A 115 -2.08 -4.46 -11.70
C ILE A 115 -1.10 -5.62 -11.79
N PHE A 116 0.14 -5.39 -11.38
CA PHE A 116 1.15 -6.43 -11.25
C PHE A 116 1.57 -6.56 -9.79
N VAL A 117 1.75 -7.79 -9.34
CA VAL A 117 2.11 -8.11 -7.96
C VAL A 117 3.31 -9.05 -7.95
N ALA A 118 4.37 -8.65 -7.27
CA ALA A 118 5.49 -9.52 -6.95
C ALA A 118 5.16 -10.37 -5.72
N VAL A 119 5.02 -11.67 -5.93
CA VAL A 119 4.72 -12.64 -4.88
C VAL A 119 5.88 -13.62 -4.78
N HIS A 120 6.69 -13.51 -3.74
CA HIS A 120 7.84 -14.38 -3.55
C HIS A 120 8.74 -14.40 -4.81
N ASN A 121 8.77 -15.47 -5.59
CA ASN A 121 9.58 -15.62 -6.82
C ASN A 121 8.73 -15.57 -8.10
N ALA A 122 7.51 -15.05 -8.05
CA ALA A 122 6.63 -14.96 -9.19
C ALA A 122 6.03 -13.56 -9.35
N ILE A 123 5.61 -13.23 -10.57
CA ILE A 123 4.84 -12.03 -10.87
C ILE A 123 3.45 -12.46 -11.32
N TYR A 124 2.44 -11.92 -10.68
CA TYR A 124 1.04 -12.07 -11.05
C TYR A 124 0.51 -10.78 -11.66
N LYS A 125 -0.41 -10.92 -12.61
CA LYS A 125 -1.10 -9.82 -13.28
C LYS A 125 -2.61 -10.00 -13.19
N THR A 126 -3.32 -8.91 -13.01
CA THR A 126 -4.76 -8.80 -13.27
C THR A 126 -5.04 -7.73 -14.31
N THR A 127 -6.17 -7.83 -15.01
CA THR A 127 -6.70 -6.80 -15.92
C THR A 127 -8.20 -6.56 -15.66
N ASP A 128 -8.70 -7.09 -14.54
CA ASP A 128 -10.13 -7.06 -14.17
C ASP A 128 -10.35 -6.58 -12.73
N CYS A 129 -9.53 -5.62 -12.26
CA CYS A 129 -9.62 -5.03 -10.93
C CYS A 129 -9.53 -6.08 -9.81
N SER A 130 -8.51 -6.91 -9.84
CA SER A 130 -8.21 -7.91 -8.79
C SER A 130 -9.20 -9.08 -8.68
N ARG A 131 -10.09 -9.29 -9.66
CA ARG A 131 -11.04 -10.42 -9.64
C ARG A 131 -10.36 -11.72 -10.03
N THR A 132 -9.53 -11.70 -11.09
CA THR A 132 -8.74 -12.87 -11.51
C THR A 132 -7.27 -12.50 -11.66
N TRP A 133 -6.39 -13.49 -11.49
CA TRP A 133 -4.95 -13.31 -11.54
C TRP A 133 -4.29 -14.39 -12.38
N GLU A 134 -3.44 -13.95 -13.30
CA GLU A 134 -2.57 -14.79 -14.11
C GLU A 134 -1.13 -14.69 -13.62
N LYS A 135 -0.41 -15.82 -13.52
CA LYS A 135 1.02 -15.81 -13.28
C LYS A 135 1.76 -15.57 -14.58
N VAL A 136 2.34 -14.38 -14.74
CA VAL A 136 3.01 -13.94 -15.98
C VAL A 136 4.52 -14.19 -15.95
N TYR A 137 5.10 -14.40 -14.78
CA TYR A 137 6.52 -14.72 -14.63
C TYR A 137 6.77 -15.61 -13.41
N PHE A 138 7.79 -16.45 -13.52
CA PHE A 138 8.29 -17.28 -12.41
C PHE A 138 9.82 -17.34 -12.48
N GLU A 139 10.49 -16.98 -11.39
CA GLU A 139 11.95 -17.09 -11.23
C GLU A 139 12.30 -18.51 -10.75
N PRO A 140 12.96 -19.34 -11.56
CA PRO A 140 13.23 -20.72 -11.21
C PRO A 140 14.44 -20.89 -10.28
N THR A 141 15.27 -19.85 -10.16
CA THR A 141 16.49 -19.94 -9.35
C THR A 141 16.11 -20.00 -7.87
N LYS A 142 16.61 -21.04 -7.19
CA LYS A 142 16.38 -21.23 -5.78
C LYS A 142 16.82 -20.01 -4.98
N ASP A 143 16.06 -19.65 -3.97
CA ASP A 143 16.31 -18.54 -3.04
C ASP A 143 16.39 -17.14 -3.69
N LYS A 144 15.97 -17.00 -4.95
CA LYS A 144 15.74 -15.71 -5.60
C LYS A 144 14.28 -15.30 -5.51
N TYR A 145 14.07 -14.04 -5.14
CA TYR A 145 12.74 -13.43 -5.02
C TYR A 145 12.65 -12.20 -5.90
N ILE A 146 11.44 -11.93 -6.42
CA ILE A 146 11.14 -10.65 -7.06
C ILE A 146 10.95 -9.63 -5.93
N LYS A 147 11.76 -8.58 -5.90
CA LYS A 147 11.79 -7.58 -4.83
C LYS A 147 11.03 -6.32 -5.17
N SER A 148 11.12 -5.89 -6.42
CA SER A 148 10.55 -4.63 -6.88
C SER A 148 10.07 -4.74 -8.31
N LEU A 149 9.05 -3.98 -8.64
CA LEU A 149 8.46 -3.86 -9.97
C LEU A 149 8.41 -2.39 -10.39
N ALA A 150 8.48 -2.13 -11.69
CA ALA A 150 8.18 -0.84 -12.27
C ALA A 150 7.54 -1.01 -13.65
N VAL A 151 6.57 -0.16 -13.98
CA VAL A 151 6.00 -0.05 -15.35
C VAL A 151 6.73 1.08 -16.08
N SER A 152 7.03 0.87 -17.35
CA SER A 152 7.60 1.93 -18.20
C SER A 152 6.57 3.01 -18.45
N TYR A 153 6.93 4.27 -18.17
CA TYR A 153 6.07 5.41 -18.42
C TYR A 153 5.77 5.64 -19.92
N ASN A 154 6.77 5.36 -20.78
CA ASN A 154 6.66 5.61 -22.22
C ASN A 154 6.20 4.39 -23.02
N ASN A 155 6.11 3.23 -22.41
CA ASN A 155 5.71 1.98 -23.06
C ASN A 155 5.13 1.00 -22.03
N ASN A 156 3.82 1.06 -21.84
CA ASN A 156 3.07 0.25 -20.89
C ASN A 156 3.11 -1.25 -21.16
N SER A 157 3.72 -1.68 -22.26
CA SER A 157 3.98 -3.10 -22.52
C SER A 157 5.25 -3.60 -21.85
N VAL A 158 6.04 -2.69 -21.25
CA VAL A 158 7.32 -3.02 -20.59
C VAL A 158 7.18 -2.87 -19.09
N ILE A 159 7.47 -3.95 -18.37
CA ILE A 159 7.67 -3.97 -16.92
C ILE A 159 9.11 -4.32 -16.60
N TYR A 160 9.63 -3.77 -15.54
CA TYR A 160 10.94 -4.09 -15.00
C TYR A 160 10.76 -4.78 -13.65
N ALA A 161 11.59 -5.77 -13.37
CA ALA A 161 11.61 -6.43 -12.08
C ALA A 161 13.04 -6.53 -11.55
N GLY A 162 13.23 -6.12 -10.31
CA GLY A 162 14.47 -6.33 -9.56
C GLY A 162 14.37 -7.59 -8.72
N THR A 163 15.45 -8.39 -8.69
CA THR A 163 15.51 -9.62 -7.90
C THR A 163 16.42 -9.49 -6.67
N SER A 164 16.23 -10.35 -5.67
CA SER A 164 17.11 -10.42 -4.50
C SER A 164 18.58 -10.76 -4.82
N GLY A 165 18.84 -11.33 -5.99
CA GLY A 165 20.18 -11.65 -6.49
C GLY A 165 20.85 -10.53 -7.27
N GLY A 166 20.30 -9.31 -7.27
CA GLY A 166 20.86 -8.16 -7.99
C GLY A 166 20.66 -8.19 -9.50
N SER A 167 19.81 -9.08 -10.02
CA SER A 167 19.47 -9.13 -11.45
C SER A 167 18.28 -8.26 -11.75
N PHE A 168 18.23 -7.68 -12.96
CA PHE A 168 17.08 -7.00 -13.52
C PHE A 168 16.48 -7.83 -14.64
N LEU A 169 15.17 -7.89 -14.69
CA LEU A 169 14.37 -8.48 -15.77
C LEU A 169 13.63 -7.36 -16.50
N ARG A 170 13.43 -7.54 -17.81
CA ARG A 170 12.67 -6.62 -18.66
C ARG A 170 11.71 -7.38 -19.54
#